data_e13a38a77f9bd50c9a72c84fa141e883
#
_entry.id   e13a38a77f9bd50c9a72c84fa141e883
#
_cell.length_a   1.000
_cell.length_b   1.000
_cell.length_c   1.000
_cell.angle_alpha   90.00
_cell.angle_beta   90.00
_cell.angle_gamma   90.00
#
_symmetry.space_group_name_H-M   'P 1'
#
loop_
_entity.id
_entity.type
_entity.pdbx_description
1 polymer ?
#
loop_
_entity_poly.entity_id
_entity_poly.type
_entity_poly.pdbx_seq_one_letter_code
_entity_poly.pdbx_strand_id
1 'polypeptide(L)'
;MTTIYFVRHAHSVYTPDEYKRPISQSGRQEALKLVSIFENIDIQAMYASSYLRAVQTIEPIARLKNLEITQIEALNERQLSNPPVENFNEAILNVWQNSSFSYPGGESNIVAQSRAVPALKELLQKHEGETIIIGTHGNILTLMLQAFDERYGLDFWKDL
;
A
#
# COMPACT_ATOMS: atom_id res chain seq x y z
N MET A 1 6.80 -3.97 -21.16
CA MET A 1 6.51 -4.59 -19.81
C MET A 1 6.73 -3.50 -18.77
N THR A 2 5.77 -3.28 -17.86
CA THR A 2 5.85 -2.29 -16.78
C THR A 2 6.53 -2.89 -15.56
N THR A 3 7.48 -2.18 -14.96
CA THR A 3 8.09 -2.57 -13.69
C THR A 3 7.50 -1.72 -12.57
N ILE A 4 7.00 -2.36 -11.51
CA ILE A 4 6.47 -1.66 -10.34
C ILE A 4 7.27 -2.03 -9.11
N TYR A 5 7.81 -1.03 -8.43
CA TYR A 5 8.33 -1.17 -7.09
C TYR A 5 7.24 -0.76 -6.08
N PHE A 6 6.69 -1.76 -5.38
CA PHE A 6 5.80 -1.49 -4.26
C PHE A 6 6.60 -1.22 -3.01
N VAL A 7 6.31 -0.11 -2.37
CA VAL A 7 6.95 0.29 -1.12
C VAL A 7 5.88 0.33 -0.02
N ARG A 8 5.91 -0.65 0.88
CA ARG A 8 5.08 -0.62 2.08
C ARG A 8 5.51 0.55 2.96
N HIS A 9 4.55 1.27 3.54
CA HIS A 9 4.86 2.39 4.43
C HIS A 9 5.75 1.96 5.60
N ALA A 10 6.68 2.84 5.99
CA ALA A 10 7.54 2.68 7.16
C ALA A 10 6.73 2.74 8.47
N HIS A 11 7.37 2.46 9.59
CA HIS A 11 6.73 2.51 10.91
C HIS A 11 6.00 3.84 11.14
N SER A 12 4.75 3.77 11.58
CA SER A 12 3.87 4.94 11.75
C SER A 12 3.43 5.13 13.20
N VAL A 13 3.11 6.36 13.56
CA VAL A 13 2.54 6.71 14.87
C VAL A 13 1.02 6.61 14.78
N TYR A 14 0.41 5.79 15.65
CA TYR A 14 -1.03 5.65 15.65
C TYR A 14 -1.73 6.99 15.90
N THR A 15 -2.71 7.29 15.05
CA THR A 15 -3.70 8.36 15.23
C THR A 15 -5.07 7.82 14.85
N PRO A 16 -6.17 8.34 15.43
CA PRO A 16 -7.53 7.93 15.01
C PRO A 16 -7.85 8.27 13.55
N ASP A 17 -7.22 9.31 13.00
CA ASP A 17 -7.36 9.74 11.61
C ASP A 17 -6.37 8.98 10.74
N GLU A 18 -6.84 7.97 10.02
CA GLU A 18 -6.02 7.14 9.11
C GLU A 18 -5.36 7.95 8.00
N TYR A 19 -6.03 9.00 7.49
CA TYR A 19 -5.49 9.84 6.43
C TYR A 19 -4.27 10.63 6.90
N LYS A 20 -4.29 11.11 8.14
CA LYS A 20 -3.26 11.99 8.71
C LYS A 20 -2.23 11.27 9.55
N ARG A 21 -2.34 9.96 9.72
CA ARG A 21 -1.37 9.15 10.48
C ARG A 21 0.03 9.28 9.86
N PRO A 22 1.02 9.87 10.58
CA PRO A 22 2.37 10.07 10.06
C PRO A 22 3.26 8.86 10.29
N ILE A 23 4.36 8.77 9.56
CA ILE A 23 5.46 7.88 9.93
C ILE A 23 6.16 8.40 11.20
N SER A 24 6.71 7.47 11.99
CA SER A 24 7.47 7.80 13.19
C SER A 24 8.87 8.35 12.86
N GLN A 25 9.61 8.77 13.88
CA GLN A 25 10.99 9.18 13.70
C GLN A 25 11.86 8.03 13.15
N SER A 26 11.70 6.81 13.67
CA SER A 26 12.38 5.62 13.12
C SER A 26 11.94 5.34 11.68
N GLY A 27 10.65 5.47 11.38
CA GLY A 27 10.13 5.33 10.03
C GLY A 27 10.71 6.35 9.04
N ARG A 28 10.99 7.58 9.49
CA ARG A 28 11.69 8.58 8.65
C ARG A 28 13.13 8.15 8.34
N GLN A 29 13.82 7.55 9.31
CA GLN A 29 15.17 7.03 9.08
C GLN A 29 15.16 5.84 8.11
N GLU A 30 14.16 4.96 8.22
CA GLU A 30 13.96 3.85 7.26
C GLU A 30 13.66 4.36 5.85
N ALA A 31 12.79 5.35 5.73
CA ALA A 31 12.46 5.98 4.45
C ALA A 31 13.69 6.59 3.76
N LEU A 32 14.61 7.19 4.53
CA LEU A 32 15.87 7.72 3.99
C LEU A 32 16.78 6.65 3.40
N LYS A 33 16.76 5.42 3.92
CA LYS A 33 17.56 4.31 3.37
C LYS A 33 17.11 3.91 1.96
N LEU A 34 15.85 4.16 1.60
CA LEU A 34 15.34 3.88 0.26
C LEU A 34 16.06 4.72 -0.81
N VAL A 35 16.57 5.90 -0.46
CA VAL A 35 17.28 6.78 -1.40
C VAL A 35 18.43 6.03 -2.07
N SER A 36 19.27 5.32 -1.29
CA SER A 36 20.40 4.56 -1.85
C SER A 36 19.99 3.38 -2.70
N ILE A 37 18.81 2.78 -2.41
CA ILE A 37 18.28 1.66 -3.20
C ILE A 37 17.84 2.14 -4.58
N PHE A 38 17.21 3.31 -4.64
CA PHE A 38 16.63 3.84 -5.88
C PHE A 38 17.56 4.83 -6.63
N GLU A 39 18.73 5.15 -6.07
CA GLU A 39 19.63 6.17 -6.63
C GLU A 39 19.93 5.95 -8.12
N ASN A 40 20.24 4.70 -8.49
CA ASN A 40 20.64 4.34 -9.85
C ASN A 40 19.51 3.68 -10.67
N ILE A 41 18.29 3.66 -10.17
CA ILE A 41 17.12 3.13 -10.88
C ILE A 41 16.41 4.29 -11.58
N ASP A 42 16.17 4.19 -12.87
CA ASP A 42 15.41 5.17 -13.63
C ASP A 42 13.92 4.99 -13.35
N ILE A 43 13.29 6.00 -12.73
CA ILE A 43 11.89 6.00 -12.31
C ILE A 43 11.15 7.07 -13.10
N GLN A 44 10.08 6.69 -13.80
CA GLN A 44 9.30 7.59 -14.65
C GLN A 44 8.13 8.24 -13.92
N ALA A 45 7.54 7.56 -12.92
CA ALA A 45 6.43 8.10 -12.16
C ALA A 45 6.33 7.54 -10.73
N MET A 46 5.72 8.29 -9.85
CA MET A 46 5.52 7.89 -8.46
C MET A 46 4.07 8.08 -8.03
N TYR A 47 3.54 7.07 -7.38
CA TYR A 47 2.17 7.01 -6.86
C TYR A 47 2.17 6.61 -5.40
N ALA A 48 1.14 6.98 -4.68
CA ALA A 48 0.90 6.51 -3.32
C ALA A 48 -0.59 6.40 -3.05
N SER A 49 -0.97 5.64 -2.02
CA SER A 49 -2.28 5.82 -1.41
C SER A 49 -2.42 7.25 -0.88
N SER A 50 -3.65 7.68 -0.58
CA SER A 50 -3.91 9.01 0.00
C SER A 50 -3.51 9.11 1.47
N TYR A 51 -3.06 8.02 2.10
CA TYR A 51 -2.64 8.04 3.50
C TYR A 51 -1.25 8.62 3.67
N LEU A 52 -1.13 9.61 4.56
CA LEU A 52 0.09 10.38 4.78
C LEU A 52 1.33 9.51 4.97
N ARG A 53 1.23 8.40 5.72
CA ARG A 53 2.35 7.49 5.97
C ARG A 53 2.93 6.86 4.71
N ALA A 54 2.09 6.55 3.72
CA ALA A 54 2.55 6.01 2.45
C ALA A 54 3.27 7.07 1.61
N VAL A 55 2.72 8.28 1.55
CA VAL A 55 3.35 9.42 0.88
C VAL A 55 4.70 9.74 1.51
N GLN A 56 4.75 9.91 2.83
CA GLN A 56 5.97 10.26 3.56
C GLN A 56 7.08 9.22 3.40
N THR A 57 6.73 7.95 3.24
CA THR A 57 7.73 6.89 3.08
C THR A 57 8.50 7.00 1.76
N ILE A 58 7.84 7.38 0.67
CA ILE A 58 8.49 7.49 -0.65
C ILE A 58 8.91 8.93 -1.00
N GLU A 59 8.56 9.92 -0.18
CA GLU A 59 8.91 11.32 -0.41
C GLU A 59 10.42 11.58 -0.58
N PRO A 60 11.34 10.92 0.19
CA PRO A 60 12.77 11.08 -0.04
C PRO A 60 13.22 10.66 -1.45
N ILE A 61 12.62 9.59 -2.00
CA ILE A 61 12.88 9.14 -3.37
C ILE A 61 12.33 10.16 -4.37
N ALA A 62 11.13 10.67 -4.13
CA ALA A 62 10.51 11.68 -5.00
C ALA A 62 11.37 12.95 -5.10
N ARG A 63 11.93 13.39 -4.00
CA ARG A 63 12.88 14.52 -3.96
C ARG A 63 14.15 14.22 -4.74
N LEU A 64 14.74 13.03 -4.55
CA LEU A 64 15.94 12.59 -5.28
C LEU A 64 15.70 12.59 -6.79
N LYS A 65 14.54 12.09 -7.22
CA LYS A 65 14.19 11.94 -8.65
C LYS A 65 13.55 13.18 -9.27
N ASN A 66 13.27 14.21 -8.46
CA ASN A 66 12.52 15.41 -8.87
C ASN A 66 11.17 15.05 -9.51
N LEU A 67 10.45 14.10 -8.89
CA LEU A 67 9.14 13.63 -9.31
C LEU A 67 8.07 14.02 -8.30
N GLU A 68 6.86 14.28 -8.79
CA GLU A 68 5.67 14.43 -7.94
C GLU A 68 5.08 13.08 -7.58
N ILE A 69 4.47 12.99 -6.39
CA ILE A 69 3.73 11.81 -5.94
C ILE A 69 2.24 12.03 -6.23
N THR A 70 1.69 11.27 -7.16
CA THR A 70 0.24 11.27 -7.42
C THR A 70 -0.47 10.36 -6.43
N GLN A 71 -1.41 10.90 -5.67
CA GLN A 71 -2.20 10.15 -4.70
C GLN A 71 -3.39 9.47 -5.37
N ILE A 72 -3.63 8.20 -5.04
CA ILE A 72 -4.75 7.40 -5.56
C ILE A 72 -5.49 6.77 -4.38
N GLU A 73 -6.69 7.25 -4.12
CA GLU A 73 -7.52 6.80 -3.00
C GLU A 73 -7.88 5.30 -3.10
N ALA A 74 -8.05 4.78 -4.31
CA ALA A 74 -8.30 3.37 -4.54
C ALA A 74 -7.17 2.45 -4.03
N LEU A 75 -5.97 2.98 -3.76
CA LEU A 75 -4.83 2.25 -3.19
C LEU A 75 -4.71 2.39 -1.66
N ASN A 76 -5.67 3.02 -0.98
CA ASN A 76 -5.70 3.12 0.48
C ASN A 76 -5.77 1.73 1.12
N GLU A 77 -5.20 1.61 2.32
CA GLU A 77 -5.27 0.36 3.08
C GLU A 77 -6.72 -0.07 3.30
N ARG A 78 -6.96 -1.38 3.30
CA ARG A 78 -8.25 -1.95 3.60
C ARG A 78 -8.69 -1.53 5.01
N GLN A 79 -9.87 -0.97 5.11
CA GLN A 79 -10.51 -0.72 6.39
C GLN A 79 -11.07 -2.03 6.95
N LEU A 80 -10.54 -2.47 8.09
CA LEU A 80 -10.96 -3.73 8.70
C LEU A 80 -12.33 -3.61 9.38
N SER A 81 -12.55 -2.50 10.11
CA SER A 81 -13.80 -2.24 10.84
C SER A 81 -13.90 -0.76 11.25
N ASN A 82 -15.11 -0.33 11.56
CA ASN A 82 -15.37 0.94 12.23
C ASN A 82 -16.65 0.80 13.08
N PRO A 83 -16.58 0.86 14.43
CA PRO A 83 -15.40 1.12 15.27
C PRO A 83 -14.33 0.00 15.20
N PRO A 84 -13.11 0.25 15.71
CA PRO A 84 -12.05 -0.75 15.75
C PRO A 84 -12.47 -2.04 16.48
N VAL A 85 -12.02 -3.19 15.99
CA VAL A 85 -12.23 -4.48 16.63
C VAL A 85 -11.36 -4.63 17.89
N GLU A 86 -11.82 -5.41 18.87
CA GLU A 86 -11.07 -5.69 20.10
C GLU A 86 -9.86 -6.57 19.84
N ASN A 87 -10.01 -7.61 18.99
CA ASN A 87 -8.95 -8.55 18.64
C ASN A 87 -8.59 -8.43 17.15
N PHE A 88 -7.58 -7.63 16.87
CA PHE A 88 -7.11 -7.40 15.50
C PHE A 88 -6.65 -8.68 14.79
N ASN A 89 -5.88 -9.54 15.49
CA ASN A 89 -5.33 -10.76 14.88
C ASN A 89 -6.43 -11.75 14.47
N GLU A 90 -7.43 -11.94 15.33
CA GLU A 90 -8.57 -12.78 15.02
C GLU A 90 -9.40 -12.20 13.86
N ALA A 91 -9.60 -10.90 13.86
CA ALA A 91 -10.35 -10.24 12.82
C ALA A 91 -9.68 -10.34 11.45
N ILE A 92 -8.36 -10.20 11.40
CA ILE A 92 -7.58 -10.42 10.17
C ILE A 92 -7.76 -11.86 9.67
N LEU A 93 -7.63 -12.86 10.54
CA LEU A 93 -7.82 -14.27 10.16
C LEU A 93 -9.21 -14.50 9.54
N ASN A 94 -10.26 -13.97 10.16
CA ASN A 94 -11.63 -14.13 9.68
C ASN A 94 -11.84 -13.57 8.27
N VAL A 95 -11.34 -12.39 7.97
CA VAL A 95 -11.49 -11.78 6.64
C VAL A 95 -10.62 -12.46 5.59
N TRP A 96 -9.51 -13.09 5.97
CA TRP A 96 -8.70 -13.88 5.05
C TRP A 96 -9.27 -15.28 4.81
N GLN A 97 -9.96 -15.87 5.79
CA GLN A 97 -10.65 -17.17 5.64
C GLN A 97 -11.93 -17.07 4.81
N ASN A 98 -12.59 -15.91 4.84
CA ASN A 98 -13.81 -15.66 4.07
C ASN A 98 -13.71 -14.34 3.32
N SER A 99 -13.39 -14.39 2.04
CA SER A 99 -13.13 -13.22 1.20
C SER A 99 -14.33 -12.28 1.01
N SER A 100 -15.55 -12.76 1.25
CA SER A 100 -16.78 -11.94 1.19
C SER A 100 -17.20 -11.37 2.54
N PHE A 101 -16.57 -11.81 3.64
CA PHE A 101 -16.89 -11.34 4.97
C PHE A 101 -16.28 -9.96 5.26
N SER A 102 -17.02 -9.12 5.95
CA SER A 102 -16.54 -7.84 6.51
C SER A 102 -17.12 -7.58 7.89
N TYR A 103 -16.34 -6.93 8.73
CA TYR A 103 -16.86 -6.35 9.98
C TYR A 103 -17.67 -5.07 9.72
N PRO A 104 -18.51 -4.64 10.67
CA PRO A 104 -19.25 -3.37 10.55
C PRO A 104 -18.31 -2.21 10.21
N GLY A 105 -18.69 -1.40 9.22
CA GLY A 105 -17.90 -0.26 8.76
C GLY A 105 -16.58 -0.60 8.07
N GLY A 106 -16.32 -1.90 7.82
CA GLY A 106 -15.12 -2.37 7.14
C GLY A 106 -15.38 -2.88 5.72
N GLU A 107 -14.31 -3.26 5.04
CA GLU A 107 -14.32 -3.86 3.70
C GLU A 107 -13.99 -5.34 3.76
N SER A 108 -14.68 -6.15 2.95
CA SER A 108 -14.25 -7.52 2.66
C SER A 108 -13.03 -7.52 1.72
N ASN A 109 -12.35 -8.65 1.61
CA ASN A 109 -11.24 -8.80 0.65
C ASN A 109 -11.71 -8.52 -0.78
N ILE A 110 -12.90 -9.03 -1.17
CA ILE A 110 -13.46 -8.80 -2.50
C ILE A 110 -13.73 -7.32 -2.76
N VAL A 111 -14.29 -6.59 -1.80
CA VAL A 111 -14.57 -5.16 -1.94
C VAL A 111 -13.27 -4.37 -2.08
N ALA A 112 -12.28 -4.63 -1.24
CA ALA A 112 -10.98 -3.96 -1.33
C ALA A 112 -10.29 -4.24 -2.69
N GLN A 113 -10.29 -5.50 -3.16
CA GLN A 113 -9.77 -5.84 -4.49
C GLN A 113 -10.52 -5.13 -5.62
N SER A 114 -11.83 -5.02 -5.52
CA SER A 114 -12.66 -4.42 -6.59
C SER A 114 -12.35 -2.94 -6.84
N ARG A 115 -11.81 -2.22 -5.87
CA ARG A 115 -11.34 -0.83 -6.05
C ARG A 115 -9.87 -0.72 -6.41
N ALA A 116 -9.00 -1.55 -5.81
CA ALA A 116 -7.56 -1.41 -5.97
C ALA A 116 -7.03 -2.05 -7.26
N VAL A 117 -7.57 -3.20 -7.67
CA VAL A 117 -7.09 -3.93 -8.86
C VAL A 117 -7.34 -3.16 -10.17
N PRO A 118 -8.52 -2.56 -10.42
CA PRO A 118 -8.72 -1.70 -11.59
C PRO A 118 -7.72 -0.53 -11.63
N ALA A 119 -7.50 0.16 -10.52
CA ALA A 119 -6.54 1.25 -10.45
C ALA A 119 -5.11 0.78 -10.79
N LEU A 120 -4.69 -0.39 -10.27
CA LEU A 120 -3.41 -0.97 -10.62
C LEU A 120 -3.30 -1.32 -12.10
N LYS A 121 -4.36 -1.88 -12.70
CA LYS A 121 -4.39 -2.21 -14.13
C LYS A 121 -4.29 -0.96 -15.01
N GLU A 122 -4.92 0.14 -14.63
CA GLU A 122 -4.78 1.42 -15.33
C GLU A 122 -3.33 1.92 -15.29
N LEU A 123 -2.66 1.82 -14.14
CA LEU A 123 -1.24 2.19 -14.03
C LEU A 123 -0.35 1.29 -14.89
N LEU A 124 -0.60 -0.02 -14.93
CA LEU A 124 0.14 -0.95 -15.79
C LEU A 124 0.00 -0.60 -17.27
N GLN A 125 -1.18 -0.20 -17.73
CA GLN A 125 -1.42 0.21 -19.10
C GLN A 125 -0.77 1.57 -19.42
N LYS A 126 -0.95 2.54 -18.50
CA LYS A 126 -0.42 3.90 -18.67
C LYS A 126 1.10 3.94 -18.77
N HIS A 127 1.78 3.05 -18.04
CA HIS A 127 3.23 3.02 -17.89
C HIS A 127 3.87 1.82 -18.59
N GLU A 128 3.33 1.42 -19.74
CA GLU A 128 3.91 0.32 -20.51
C GLU A 128 5.35 0.64 -20.92
N GLY A 129 6.29 -0.26 -20.57
CA GLY A 129 7.72 -0.09 -20.82
C GLY A 129 8.46 0.76 -19.78
N GLU A 130 7.76 1.32 -18.80
CA GLU A 130 8.32 2.21 -17.78
C GLU A 130 8.48 1.52 -16.42
N THR A 131 9.24 2.15 -15.54
CA THR A 131 9.41 1.76 -14.14
C THR A 131 8.77 2.81 -13.24
N ILE A 132 7.89 2.37 -12.34
CA ILE A 132 7.18 3.26 -11.40
C ILE A 132 7.31 2.78 -9.96
N ILE A 133 7.11 3.70 -9.02
CA ILE A 133 7.02 3.39 -7.58
C ILE A 133 5.59 3.60 -7.10
N ILE A 134 5.09 2.69 -6.25
CA ILE A 134 3.80 2.81 -5.57
C ILE A 134 3.99 2.65 -4.06
N GLY A 135 3.79 3.74 -3.32
CA GLY A 135 3.71 3.73 -1.86
C GLY A 135 2.36 3.14 -1.40
N THR A 136 2.40 2.09 -0.57
CA THR A 136 1.20 1.29 -0.24
C THR A 136 1.24 0.69 1.17
N HIS A 137 0.37 -0.27 1.44
CA HIS A 137 0.14 -0.89 2.74
C HIS A 137 0.08 -2.41 2.61
N GLY A 138 0.24 -3.11 3.74
CA GLY A 138 0.38 -4.56 3.74
C GLY A 138 -0.82 -5.32 3.19
N ASN A 139 -2.04 -5.08 3.70
CA ASN A 139 -3.22 -5.82 3.26
C ASN A 139 -3.58 -5.53 1.80
N ILE A 140 -3.69 -4.25 1.45
CA ILE A 140 -4.10 -3.89 0.08
C ILE A 140 -3.09 -4.34 -0.97
N LEU A 141 -1.79 -4.28 -0.66
CA LEU A 141 -0.74 -4.83 -1.53
C LEU A 141 -0.95 -6.33 -1.77
N THR A 142 -1.11 -7.10 -0.68
CA THR A 142 -1.32 -8.54 -0.78
C THR A 142 -2.58 -8.86 -1.59
N LEU A 143 -3.67 -8.14 -1.36
CA LEU A 143 -4.93 -8.32 -2.09
C LEU A 143 -4.79 -7.96 -3.58
N MET A 144 -4.03 -6.93 -3.93
CA MET A 144 -3.73 -6.62 -5.33
C MET A 144 -2.93 -7.73 -6.00
N LEU A 145 -1.87 -8.21 -5.35
CA LEU A 145 -1.03 -9.28 -5.89
C LEU A 145 -1.79 -10.60 -6.02
N GLN A 146 -2.65 -10.94 -5.06
CA GLN A 146 -3.49 -12.14 -5.09
C GLN A 146 -4.41 -12.19 -6.33
N ALA A 147 -4.85 -11.05 -6.82
CA ALA A 147 -5.68 -10.99 -8.03
C ALA A 147 -4.93 -11.42 -9.31
N PHE A 148 -3.60 -11.44 -9.29
CA PHE A 148 -2.75 -11.91 -10.39
C PHE A 148 -2.17 -13.30 -10.13
N ASP A 149 -1.97 -13.66 -8.86
CA ASP A 149 -1.40 -14.95 -8.44
C ASP A 149 -1.92 -15.31 -7.05
N GLU A 150 -2.74 -16.36 -6.97
CA GLU A 150 -3.40 -16.84 -5.75
C GLU A 150 -2.41 -17.24 -4.63
N ARG A 151 -1.14 -17.44 -4.92
CA ARG A 151 -0.10 -17.73 -3.92
C ARG A 151 0.13 -16.57 -2.95
N TYR A 152 -0.19 -15.33 -3.36
CA TYR A 152 -0.14 -14.18 -2.47
C TYR A 152 -1.38 -14.13 -1.58
N GLY A 153 -1.24 -14.59 -0.34
CA GLY A 153 -2.33 -14.69 0.63
C GLY A 153 -1.89 -14.24 2.03
N LEU A 154 -2.59 -14.77 3.03
CA LEU A 154 -2.35 -14.43 4.43
C LEU A 154 -0.89 -14.64 4.86
N ASP A 155 -0.25 -15.74 4.44
CA ASP A 155 1.12 -16.02 4.83
C ASP A 155 2.10 -15.00 4.24
N PHE A 156 1.93 -14.63 2.97
CA PHE A 156 2.69 -13.55 2.37
C PHE A 156 2.49 -12.21 3.11
N TRP A 157 1.25 -11.89 3.50
CA TRP A 157 0.99 -10.68 4.29
C TRP A 157 1.69 -10.68 5.65
N LYS A 158 1.79 -11.85 6.32
CA LYS A 158 2.50 -11.96 7.61
C LYS A 158 4.01 -11.76 7.49
N ASP A 159 4.57 -12.07 6.33
CA ASP A 159 6.01 -11.96 6.05
C ASP A 159 6.42 -10.57 5.57
N LEU A 160 5.45 -9.71 5.25
CA LEU A 160 5.69 -8.31 4.91
C LEU A 160 6.02 -7.50 6.17
#